data_78dbe02f2bf43fe895c11e8c5ebeb8a7
#
_entry.id   78dbe02f2bf43fe895c11e8c5ebeb8a7
#
_cell.length_a   1.000
_cell.length_b   1.000
_cell.length_c   1.000
_cell.angle_alpha   90.00
_cell.angle_beta   90.00
_cell.angle_gamma   90.00
#
_symmetry.space_group_name_H-M   'P 1'
#
loop_
_entity.id
_entity.type
_entity.pdbx_description
1 polymer ?
#
loop_
_entity_poly.entity_id
_entity_poly.type
_entity_poly.pdbx_seq_one_letter_code
_entity_poly.pdbx_strand_id
1 'polypeptide(L)'
;MNFEYFIVKKILRSQVREKSGANTLVNVSIIAIALSMTVMILSVAIITGFKKEIKDKLTGFGSHIQISSLSANNSWETGTVNKDQPFLAELKRDVDVRDVFPFATKPGIVQSGKELQGIVLKGVEPGYNMDFFAKNLVAGKLPDLSRPDSLEVLVSKTLARLLRINVGMKLPTYFVQDPPKMRSFKVAGIYNTGLEEYDKIFVYCNLSVISTINNWQSGEISGFEVRLHDPSKMDQVAERIQDLVDHSGIQSNNMLQVKTLKDIAPGFFDFLSLTDTNVWVILTLMLLIAGFNMISGLLIIILDRTNMIGTLKALGTNNQSMSRIFLYQAGYIIGKGIILGNLIGLALAIIQDHFHLIPLDPQSYFVNSVPIHINIVHLLMLNIGTLALTLVMMLIPSRLLSRISPSETIKFD
;
A
#
# COMPACT_ATOMS: atom_id res chain seq x y z
N MET A 1 -12.35 22.84 42.02
CA MET A 1 -11.36 21.75 41.82
C MET A 1 -12.13 20.44 41.86
N ASN A 2 -12.15 19.62 40.82
CA ASN A 2 -12.92 18.36 40.79
C ASN A 2 -12.33 17.41 41.84
N PHE A 3 -13.13 16.97 42.80
CA PHE A 3 -12.72 16.06 43.90
C PHE A 3 -12.07 14.79 43.33
N GLU A 4 -12.66 14.21 42.30
CA GLU A 4 -12.18 12.99 41.63
C GLU A 4 -10.75 13.17 41.07
N TYR A 5 -10.50 14.29 40.39
CA TYR A 5 -9.18 14.61 39.85
C TYR A 5 -8.12 14.83 40.94
N PHE A 6 -8.51 15.45 42.05
CA PHE A 6 -7.61 15.65 43.22
C PHE A 6 -7.18 14.30 43.83
N ILE A 7 -8.12 13.37 43.99
CA ILE A 7 -7.83 12.03 44.54
C ILE A 7 -6.92 11.27 43.58
N VAL A 8 -7.21 11.26 42.26
CA VAL A 8 -6.36 10.62 41.25
C VAL A 8 -4.93 11.15 41.28
N LYS A 9 -4.76 12.48 41.33
CA LYS A 9 -3.43 13.10 41.39
C LYS A 9 -2.66 12.67 42.64
N LYS A 10 -3.34 12.52 43.77
CA LYS A 10 -2.74 12.06 45.04
C LYS A 10 -2.36 10.57 44.98
N ILE A 11 -3.23 9.73 44.40
CA ILE A 11 -2.95 8.30 44.15
C ILE A 11 -1.72 8.14 43.25
N LEU A 12 -1.67 8.85 42.14
CA LEU A 12 -0.55 8.76 41.19
C LEU A 12 0.79 9.23 41.80
N ARG A 13 0.76 10.23 42.70
CA ARG A 13 1.95 10.70 43.40
C ARG A 13 2.43 9.72 44.47
N SER A 14 1.53 9.05 45.20
CA SER A 14 1.90 8.04 46.19
C SER A 14 2.49 6.79 45.56
N GLN A 15 1.99 6.41 44.38
CA GLN A 15 2.52 5.29 43.58
C GLN A 15 3.99 5.46 43.21
N VAL A 16 4.46 6.69 42.99
CA VAL A 16 5.88 6.96 42.66
C VAL A 16 6.80 6.75 43.87
N ARG A 17 6.27 6.85 45.09
CA ARG A 17 7.04 6.80 46.35
C ARG A 17 7.13 5.42 47.00
N GLU A 18 6.15 4.56 46.78
CA GLU A 18 6.08 3.22 47.39
C GLU A 18 6.45 2.15 46.34
N LYS A 19 7.42 1.28 46.67
CA LYS A 19 7.72 0.05 45.92
C LYS A 19 6.63 -1.01 46.20
N SER A 20 5.38 -0.72 45.86
CA SER A 20 4.26 -1.64 46.02
C SER A 20 4.10 -2.52 44.77
N GLY A 21 3.61 -3.75 44.93
CA GLY A 21 3.27 -4.66 43.83
C GLY A 21 2.31 -4.05 42.80
N ALA A 22 1.42 -3.12 43.24
CA ALA A 22 0.54 -2.36 42.35
C ALA A 22 1.29 -1.54 41.32
N ASN A 23 2.47 -1.00 41.60
CA ASN A 23 3.29 -0.25 40.67
C ASN A 23 3.83 -1.13 39.53
N THR A 24 4.19 -2.37 39.85
CA THR A 24 4.64 -3.34 38.85
C THR A 24 3.53 -3.65 37.85
N LEU A 25 2.30 -3.83 38.35
CA LEU A 25 1.13 -4.14 37.51
C LEU A 25 0.71 -2.96 36.60
N VAL A 26 0.78 -1.74 37.14
CA VAL A 26 0.56 -0.52 36.35
C VAL A 26 1.59 -0.42 35.23
N ASN A 27 2.86 -0.66 35.53
CA ASN A 27 3.93 -0.64 34.52
C ASN A 27 3.75 -1.73 33.44
N VAL A 28 3.35 -2.94 33.85
CA VAL A 28 3.02 -4.03 32.90
C VAL A 28 1.87 -3.63 31.98
N SER A 29 0.82 -2.99 32.53
CA SER A 29 -0.29 -2.49 31.72
C SER A 29 0.15 -1.41 30.72
N ILE A 30 1.00 -0.47 31.14
CA ILE A 30 1.56 0.57 30.25
C ILE A 30 2.38 -0.07 29.14
N ILE A 31 3.25 -1.02 29.47
CA ILE A 31 4.09 -1.74 28.49
C ILE A 31 3.24 -2.52 27.51
N ALA A 32 2.20 -3.21 27.98
CA ALA A 32 1.30 -4.00 27.12
C ALA A 32 0.54 -3.10 26.12
N ILE A 33 0.04 -1.94 26.57
CA ILE A 33 -0.62 -0.96 25.70
C ILE A 33 0.40 -0.37 24.71
N ALA A 34 1.59 -0.03 25.18
CA ALA A 34 2.65 0.50 24.33
C ALA A 34 3.07 -0.51 23.24
N LEU A 35 3.22 -1.79 23.59
CA LEU A 35 3.53 -2.86 22.66
C LEU A 35 2.41 -3.03 21.61
N SER A 36 1.15 -3.11 22.07
CA SER A 36 0.00 -3.21 21.16
C SER A 36 -0.06 -2.03 20.20
N MET A 37 0.15 -0.80 20.70
CA MET A 37 0.15 0.40 19.86
C MET A 37 1.32 0.41 18.87
N THR A 38 2.50 0.00 19.30
CA THR A 38 3.68 -0.15 18.42
C THR A 38 3.39 -1.10 17.26
N VAL A 39 2.84 -2.28 17.55
CA VAL A 39 2.50 -3.28 16.53
C VAL A 39 1.44 -2.75 15.58
N MET A 40 0.40 -2.08 16.08
CA MET A 40 -0.64 -1.48 15.23
C MET A 40 -0.08 -0.41 14.30
N ILE A 41 0.79 0.48 14.78
CA ILE A 41 1.44 1.52 13.98
C ILE A 41 2.29 0.89 12.87
N LEU A 42 3.14 -0.09 13.22
CA LEU A 42 4.00 -0.76 12.26
C LEU A 42 3.16 -1.52 11.22
N SER A 43 2.12 -2.24 11.62
CA SER A 43 1.25 -2.98 10.69
C SER A 43 0.59 -2.04 9.67
N VAL A 44 0.05 -0.90 10.13
CA VAL A 44 -0.57 0.08 9.21
C VAL A 44 0.46 0.77 8.34
N ALA A 45 1.63 1.15 8.89
CA ALA A 45 2.69 1.81 8.14
C ALA A 45 3.28 0.89 7.04
N ILE A 46 3.44 -0.40 7.35
CA ILE A 46 3.92 -1.41 6.40
C ILE A 46 2.91 -1.59 5.26
N ILE A 47 1.63 -1.84 5.57
CA ILE A 47 0.64 -2.08 4.50
C ILE A 47 0.42 -0.86 3.62
N THR A 48 0.40 0.34 4.20
CA THR A 48 0.29 1.57 3.41
C THR A 48 1.53 1.79 2.55
N GLY A 49 2.71 1.40 3.04
CA GLY A 49 3.96 1.39 2.29
C GLY A 49 3.91 0.41 1.11
N PHE A 50 3.52 -0.83 1.34
CA PHE A 50 3.35 -1.83 0.28
C PHE A 50 2.38 -1.37 -0.81
N LYS A 51 1.21 -0.87 -0.40
CA LYS A 51 0.20 -0.37 -1.35
C LYS A 51 0.75 0.73 -2.24
N LYS A 52 1.44 1.68 -1.64
CA LYS A 52 2.02 2.81 -2.36
C LYS A 52 3.10 2.33 -3.32
N GLU A 53 4.07 1.57 -2.83
CA GLU A 53 5.23 1.10 -3.61
C GLU A 53 4.79 0.22 -4.80
N ILE A 54 3.87 -0.73 -4.60
CA ILE A 54 3.37 -1.59 -5.68
C ILE A 54 2.57 -0.77 -6.69
N LYS A 55 1.68 0.14 -6.26
CA LYS A 55 0.94 1.00 -7.17
C LYS A 55 1.86 1.91 -7.99
N ASP A 56 2.85 2.53 -7.34
CA ASP A 56 3.81 3.41 -8.02
C ASP A 56 4.64 2.65 -9.07
N LYS A 57 5.02 1.41 -8.78
CA LYS A 57 5.71 0.54 -9.74
C LYS A 57 4.81 0.14 -10.91
N LEU A 58 3.59 -0.31 -10.64
CA LEU A 58 2.65 -0.72 -11.70
C LEU A 58 2.32 0.45 -12.63
N THR A 59 2.07 1.64 -12.09
CA THR A 59 1.82 2.84 -12.89
C THR A 59 3.05 3.35 -13.62
N GLY A 60 4.23 3.00 -13.12
CA GLY A 60 5.50 3.29 -13.79
C GLY A 60 5.70 2.47 -15.07
N PHE A 61 5.27 1.20 -15.08
CA PHE A 61 5.31 0.34 -16.28
C PHE A 61 4.29 0.74 -17.35
N GLY A 62 3.18 1.31 -16.96
CA GLY A 62 2.09 1.63 -17.87
C GLY A 62 1.34 2.87 -17.45
N SER A 63 0.06 2.72 -17.34
CA SER A 63 -0.87 3.79 -17.01
C SER A 63 -1.92 3.33 -16.03
N HIS A 64 -2.74 4.25 -15.55
CA HIS A 64 -3.86 3.92 -14.67
C HIS A 64 -5.02 3.28 -15.45
N ILE A 65 -5.21 3.67 -16.71
CA ILE A 65 -6.29 3.19 -17.57
C ILE A 65 -5.71 2.94 -18.97
N GLN A 66 -6.16 1.86 -19.62
CA GLN A 66 -5.87 1.56 -21.02
C GLN A 66 -7.15 1.51 -21.84
N ILE A 67 -7.11 2.09 -23.03
CA ILE A 67 -8.17 2.02 -24.03
C ILE A 67 -7.62 1.22 -25.20
N SER A 68 -8.25 0.09 -25.53
CA SER A 68 -7.80 -0.80 -26.62
C SER A 68 -8.99 -1.37 -27.37
N SER A 69 -8.73 -1.98 -28.52
CA SER A 69 -9.77 -2.71 -29.25
C SER A 69 -10.34 -3.84 -28.39
N LEU A 70 -11.65 -4.04 -28.45
CA LEU A 70 -12.31 -5.17 -27.80
C LEU A 70 -11.84 -6.45 -28.45
N SER A 71 -10.95 -7.17 -27.79
CA SER A 71 -10.43 -8.45 -28.23
C SER A 71 -11.01 -9.57 -27.38
N ALA A 72 -11.48 -10.62 -28.02
CA ALA A 72 -12.00 -11.81 -27.34
C ALA A 72 -10.92 -12.57 -26.55
N ASN A 73 -9.64 -12.30 -26.80
CA ASN A 73 -8.51 -12.97 -26.19
C ASN A 73 -7.74 -12.02 -25.29
N ASN A 74 -7.40 -12.47 -24.08
CA ASN A 74 -6.46 -11.77 -23.17
C ASN A 74 -4.99 -11.88 -23.67
N SER A 75 -4.77 -11.84 -24.98
CA SER A 75 -3.47 -11.85 -25.60
C SER A 75 -2.85 -10.45 -25.60
N TRP A 76 -1.54 -10.38 -25.45
CA TRP A 76 -0.77 -9.14 -25.68
C TRP A 76 -0.78 -8.68 -27.14
N GLU A 77 -1.34 -9.48 -28.06
CA GLU A 77 -1.60 -9.10 -29.44
C GLU A 77 -3.03 -8.56 -29.54
N THR A 78 -3.17 -7.26 -29.38
CA THR A 78 -4.47 -6.56 -29.46
C THR A 78 -4.80 -6.22 -30.91
N GLY A 79 -6.09 -6.09 -31.21
CA GLY A 79 -6.54 -5.50 -32.47
C GLY A 79 -6.02 -4.07 -32.65
N THR A 80 -6.04 -3.57 -33.90
CA THR A 80 -5.61 -2.21 -34.21
C THR A 80 -6.69 -1.19 -33.86
N VAL A 81 -6.24 -0.02 -33.43
CA VAL A 81 -7.05 1.18 -33.16
C VAL A 81 -6.43 2.33 -33.95
N ASN A 82 -7.25 3.16 -34.60
CA ASN A 82 -6.74 4.36 -35.23
C ASN A 82 -6.31 5.37 -34.14
N LYS A 83 -5.15 6.00 -34.35
CA LYS A 83 -4.62 7.03 -33.45
C LYS A 83 -5.52 8.28 -33.39
N ASP A 84 -6.20 8.60 -34.51
CA ASP A 84 -7.10 9.73 -34.59
C ASP A 84 -8.51 9.31 -34.17
N GLN A 85 -8.84 9.50 -32.90
CA GLN A 85 -10.15 9.18 -32.31
C GLN A 85 -10.88 10.44 -31.88
N PRO A 86 -12.21 10.55 -32.13
CA PRO A 86 -13.00 11.73 -31.78
C PRO A 86 -12.97 12.06 -30.30
N PHE A 87 -12.98 11.04 -29.44
CA PHE A 87 -13.01 11.23 -27.98
C PHE A 87 -11.72 11.81 -27.38
N LEU A 88 -10.59 11.75 -28.11
CA LEU A 88 -9.29 12.18 -27.57
C LEU A 88 -9.24 13.67 -27.22
N ALA A 89 -9.95 14.51 -27.99
CA ALA A 89 -9.99 15.95 -27.74
C ALA A 89 -10.67 16.26 -26.40
N GLU A 90 -11.72 15.54 -26.06
CA GLU A 90 -12.45 15.66 -24.82
C GLU A 90 -11.68 15.02 -23.65
N LEU A 91 -11.15 13.82 -23.88
CA LEU A 91 -10.34 13.11 -22.89
C LEU A 91 -9.11 13.92 -22.42
N LYS A 92 -8.42 14.61 -23.33
CA LYS A 92 -7.27 15.47 -22.99
C LYS A 92 -7.65 16.75 -22.25
N ARG A 93 -8.93 17.14 -22.21
CA ARG A 93 -9.45 18.28 -21.46
C ARG A 93 -10.00 17.89 -20.10
N ASP A 94 -10.17 16.60 -19.82
CA ASP A 94 -10.66 16.14 -18.51
C ASP A 94 -9.66 16.54 -17.40
N VAL A 95 -10.17 17.17 -16.34
CA VAL A 95 -9.39 17.73 -15.23
C VAL A 95 -8.64 16.64 -14.46
N ASP A 96 -9.17 15.41 -14.43
CA ASP A 96 -8.55 14.28 -13.74
C ASP A 96 -7.49 13.59 -14.58
N VAL A 97 -7.47 13.82 -15.92
CA VAL A 97 -6.50 13.23 -16.86
C VAL A 97 -5.24 14.08 -16.93
N ARG A 98 -4.11 13.46 -16.70
CA ARG A 98 -2.79 14.08 -16.79
C ARG A 98 -2.18 13.99 -18.17
N ASP A 99 -2.12 12.77 -18.71
CA ASP A 99 -1.48 12.46 -19.99
C ASP A 99 -2.22 11.33 -20.70
N VAL A 100 -2.21 11.38 -22.04
CA VAL A 100 -2.72 10.30 -22.92
C VAL A 100 -1.65 10.00 -23.96
N PHE A 101 -1.16 8.75 -23.96
CA PHE A 101 -0.13 8.29 -24.87
C PHE A 101 -0.60 7.12 -25.72
N PRO A 102 -0.33 7.10 -27.02
CA PRO A 102 -0.52 5.91 -27.83
C PRO A 102 0.54 4.87 -27.48
N PHE A 103 0.18 3.60 -27.55
CA PHE A 103 1.10 2.49 -27.40
C PHE A 103 0.81 1.37 -28.40
N ALA A 104 1.81 0.52 -28.60
CA ALA A 104 1.66 -0.72 -29.34
C ALA A 104 2.33 -1.87 -28.58
N THR A 105 1.76 -3.06 -28.69
CA THR A 105 2.35 -4.29 -28.12
C THR A 105 2.51 -5.34 -29.21
N LYS A 106 3.62 -6.10 -29.15
CA LYS A 106 3.86 -7.25 -30.02
C LYS A 106 4.56 -8.35 -29.25
N PRO A 107 3.94 -9.51 -29.07
CA PRO A 107 4.59 -10.69 -28.53
C PRO A 107 5.70 -11.18 -29.48
N GLY A 108 6.80 -11.63 -28.89
CA GLY A 108 7.92 -12.20 -29.62
C GLY A 108 8.67 -13.22 -28.79
N ILE A 109 9.55 -13.96 -29.44
CA ILE A 109 10.41 -14.95 -28.79
C ILE A 109 11.86 -14.53 -29.04
N VAL A 110 12.62 -14.40 -27.96
CA VAL A 110 14.05 -14.16 -28.02
C VAL A 110 14.78 -15.47 -27.78
N GLN A 111 15.78 -15.72 -28.61
CA GLN A 111 16.70 -16.83 -28.43
C GLN A 111 18.10 -16.32 -28.10
N SER A 112 18.68 -16.84 -27.03
CA SER A 112 20.06 -16.58 -26.66
C SER A 112 20.74 -17.92 -26.30
N GLY A 113 21.57 -18.41 -27.21
CA GLY A 113 22.16 -19.73 -27.11
C GLY A 113 21.09 -20.84 -27.12
N LYS A 114 20.95 -21.57 -26.01
CA LYS A 114 19.92 -22.61 -25.84
C LYS A 114 18.65 -22.10 -25.12
N GLU A 115 18.68 -20.90 -24.59
CA GLU A 115 17.56 -20.31 -23.83
C GLU A 115 16.57 -19.65 -24.81
N LEU A 116 15.29 -19.95 -24.61
CA LEU A 116 14.16 -19.33 -25.30
C LEU A 116 13.30 -18.59 -24.27
N GLN A 117 13.03 -17.32 -24.54
CA GLN A 117 12.20 -16.50 -23.66
C GLN A 117 11.14 -15.76 -24.48
N GLY A 118 9.87 -15.94 -24.07
CA GLY A 118 8.79 -15.12 -24.57
C GLY A 118 8.89 -13.70 -24.00
N ILE A 119 8.76 -12.71 -24.88
CA ILE A 119 8.76 -11.30 -24.49
C ILE A 119 7.56 -10.57 -25.12
N VAL A 120 7.25 -9.41 -24.60
CA VAL A 120 6.31 -8.45 -25.18
C VAL A 120 7.07 -7.16 -25.46
N LEU A 121 7.23 -6.84 -26.74
CA LEU A 121 7.67 -5.51 -27.13
C LEU A 121 6.55 -4.51 -26.84
N LYS A 122 6.88 -3.46 -26.09
CA LYS A 122 6.02 -2.31 -25.87
C LYS A 122 6.61 -1.10 -26.56
N GLY A 123 5.96 -0.71 -27.66
CA GLY A 123 6.32 0.46 -28.45
C GLY A 123 5.66 1.70 -27.89
N VAL A 124 6.45 2.73 -27.69
CA VAL A 124 6.02 4.04 -27.21
C VAL A 124 6.54 5.14 -28.13
N GLU A 125 5.86 6.29 -28.14
CA GLU A 125 6.25 7.45 -28.97
C GLU A 125 7.20 8.40 -28.25
N PRO A 126 7.87 9.31 -29.00
CA PRO A 126 8.56 10.45 -28.40
C PRO A 126 7.61 11.27 -27.50
N GLY A 127 8.09 11.63 -26.33
CA GLY A 127 7.27 12.32 -25.32
C GLY A 127 6.59 11.40 -24.29
N TYR A 128 6.64 10.07 -24.51
CA TYR A 128 6.23 9.13 -23.46
C TYR A 128 7.10 9.31 -22.21
N ASN A 129 6.46 9.40 -21.06
CA ASN A 129 7.19 9.63 -19.81
C ASN A 129 8.02 8.40 -19.40
N MET A 130 9.32 8.46 -19.65
CA MET A 130 10.30 7.43 -19.30
C MET A 130 10.99 7.66 -17.95
N ASP A 131 10.53 8.63 -17.13
CA ASP A 131 11.17 8.98 -15.84
C ASP A 131 11.26 7.80 -14.88
N PHE A 132 10.24 6.94 -14.89
CA PHE A 132 10.25 5.73 -14.08
C PHE A 132 11.42 4.81 -14.45
N PHE A 133 11.65 4.60 -15.74
CA PHE A 133 12.75 3.77 -16.23
C PHE A 133 14.11 4.47 -16.06
N ALA A 134 14.17 5.79 -16.20
CA ALA A 134 15.37 6.56 -15.94
C ALA A 134 15.85 6.42 -14.48
N LYS A 135 14.91 6.49 -13.52
CA LYS A 135 15.19 6.29 -12.10
C LYS A 135 15.63 4.88 -11.75
N ASN A 136 15.17 3.89 -12.49
CA ASN A 136 15.46 2.47 -12.29
C ASN A 136 16.53 1.94 -13.26
N LEU A 137 17.23 2.81 -13.99
CA LEU A 137 18.27 2.42 -14.93
C LEU A 137 19.51 1.92 -14.18
N VAL A 138 19.95 0.70 -14.52
CA VAL A 138 21.12 0.05 -13.91
C VAL A 138 22.36 0.19 -14.78
N ALA A 139 22.20 0.16 -16.12
CA ALA A 139 23.31 0.28 -17.06
C ALA A 139 22.82 0.83 -18.42
N GLY A 140 23.73 1.52 -19.14
CA GLY A 140 23.44 2.08 -20.45
C GLY A 140 22.65 3.38 -20.41
N LYS A 141 21.78 3.59 -21.39
CA LYS A 141 20.93 4.78 -21.54
C LYS A 141 19.53 4.38 -21.99
N LEU A 142 18.58 5.31 -21.86
CA LEU A 142 17.26 5.12 -22.46
C LEU A 142 17.35 5.04 -23.99
N PRO A 143 16.48 4.27 -24.66
CA PRO A 143 16.45 4.20 -26.11
C PRO A 143 16.06 5.54 -26.70
N ASP A 144 16.63 5.86 -27.86
CA ASP A 144 16.30 7.07 -28.62
C ASP A 144 14.96 6.87 -29.35
N LEU A 145 13.90 7.43 -28.78
CA LEU A 145 12.55 7.36 -29.35
C LEU A 145 12.30 8.42 -30.44
N SER A 146 13.20 9.38 -30.61
CA SER A 146 13.03 10.44 -31.63
C SER A 146 13.26 9.92 -33.08
N ARG A 147 13.95 8.79 -33.21
CA ARG A 147 14.26 8.18 -34.50
C ARG A 147 13.28 7.03 -34.79
N PRO A 148 12.41 7.15 -35.76
CA PRO A 148 11.46 6.09 -36.12
C PRO A 148 12.13 4.75 -36.45
N ASP A 149 13.31 4.76 -37.06
CA ASP A 149 14.04 3.55 -37.47
C ASP A 149 14.95 2.99 -36.38
N SER A 150 14.93 3.56 -35.22
CA SER A 150 15.81 3.12 -34.10
C SER A 150 15.39 1.73 -33.61
N LEU A 151 16.29 0.76 -33.77
CA LEU A 151 16.14 -0.60 -33.24
C LEU A 151 16.71 -0.71 -31.80
N GLU A 152 16.88 0.43 -31.11
CA GLU A 152 17.28 0.44 -29.72
C GLU A 152 16.15 -0.03 -28.82
N VAL A 153 16.51 -0.88 -27.83
CA VAL A 153 15.55 -1.40 -26.84
C VAL A 153 16.06 -1.24 -25.42
N LEU A 154 15.12 -1.08 -24.50
CA LEU A 154 15.34 -1.09 -23.07
C LEU A 154 14.87 -2.44 -22.52
N VAL A 155 15.77 -3.18 -21.87
CA VAL A 155 15.49 -4.50 -21.28
C VAL A 155 15.64 -4.49 -19.78
N SER A 156 14.98 -5.40 -19.08
CA SER A 156 15.16 -5.51 -17.63
C SER A 156 16.46 -6.25 -17.27
N LYS A 157 16.92 -6.04 -16.04
CA LYS A 157 18.04 -6.77 -15.45
C LYS A 157 17.74 -8.28 -15.34
N THR A 158 16.50 -8.63 -15.05
CA THR A 158 16.05 -10.02 -14.97
C THR A 158 16.14 -10.69 -16.31
N LEU A 159 15.63 -10.07 -17.38
CA LEU A 159 15.72 -10.58 -18.75
C LEU A 159 17.17 -10.62 -19.25
N ALA A 160 17.96 -9.57 -18.96
CA ALA A 160 19.37 -9.50 -19.34
C ALA A 160 20.19 -10.63 -18.71
N ARG A 161 19.93 -10.95 -17.43
CA ARG A 161 20.57 -12.07 -16.72
C ARG A 161 20.16 -13.42 -17.31
N LEU A 162 18.86 -13.61 -17.57
CA LEU A 162 18.32 -14.86 -18.09
C LEU A 162 18.88 -15.16 -19.49
N LEU A 163 18.97 -14.17 -20.35
CA LEU A 163 19.46 -14.29 -21.71
C LEU A 163 20.99 -14.07 -21.84
N ARG A 164 21.68 -13.75 -20.74
CA ARG A 164 23.12 -13.45 -20.69
C ARG A 164 23.52 -12.33 -21.66
N ILE A 165 22.73 -11.26 -21.73
CA ILE A 165 22.96 -10.10 -22.59
C ILE A 165 23.39 -8.89 -21.80
N ASN A 166 24.16 -8.02 -22.45
CA ASN A 166 24.65 -6.76 -21.89
C ASN A 166 24.30 -5.58 -22.81
N VAL A 167 24.49 -4.36 -22.31
CA VAL A 167 24.33 -3.13 -23.12
C VAL A 167 25.19 -3.18 -24.38
N GLY A 168 24.63 -2.79 -25.51
CA GLY A 168 25.25 -2.80 -26.82
C GLY A 168 25.15 -4.13 -27.59
N MET A 169 24.76 -5.23 -26.93
CA MET A 169 24.57 -6.51 -27.60
C MET A 169 23.30 -6.54 -28.46
N LYS A 170 23.29 -7.42 -29.45
CA LYS A 170 22.14 -7.67 -30.31
C LYS A 170 21.18 -8.66 -29.65
N LEU A 171 19.88 -8.39 -29.78
CA LEU A 171 18.76 -9.18 -29.27
C LEU A 171 17.93 -9.68 -30.45
N PRO A 172 18.24 -10.84 -31.03
CA PRO A 172 17.46 -11.42 -32.11
C PRO A 172 16.09 -11.85 -31.60
N THR A 173 15.03 -11.29 -32.15
CA THR A 173 13.65 -11.52 -31.71
C THR A 173 12.85 -12.06 -32.90
N TYR A 174 12.17 -13.18 -32.69
CA TYR A 174 11.31 -13.84 -33.65
C TYR A 174 9.84 -13.51 -33.33
N PHE A 175 9.10 -13.15 -34.36
CA PHE A 175 7.67 -12.86 -34.30
C PHE A 175 6.90 -13.95 -35.02
N VAL A 176 5.99 -14.60 -34.26
CA VAL A 176 5.13 -15.68 -34.77
C VAL A 176 3.95 -15.03 -35.49
N GLN A 177 4.08 -14.89 -36.80
CA GLN A 177 3.06 -14.34 -37.69
C GLN A 177 3.26 -14.97 -39.11
N ASP A 178 2.37 -14.72 -40.04
CA ASP A 178 2.47 -15.22 -41.40
C ASP A 178 2.75 -14.07 -42.40
N PRO A 179 3.90 -14.04 -43.08
CA PRO A 179 5.09 -14.89 -42.86
C PRO A 179 5.83 -14.54 -41.56
N PRO A 180 6.56 -15.51 -40.96
CA PRO A 180 7.36 -15.24 -39.76
C PRO A 180 8.39 -14.13 -39.98
N LYS A 181 8.54 -13.24 -39.01
CA LYS A 181 9.53 -12.15 -39.10
C LYS A 181 10.56 -12.27 -37.98
N MET A 182 11.78 -11.86 -38.33
CA MET A 182 12.86 -11.71 -37.37
C MET A 182 13.39 -10.27 -37.37
N ARG A 183 13.65 -9.71 -36.20
CA ARG A 183 14.36 -8.42 -36.06
C ARG A 183 15.44 -8.55 -35.02
N SER A 184 16.57 -7.91 -35.28
CA SER A 184 17.68 -7.86 -34.32
C SER A 184 17.74 -6.48 -33.71
N PHE A 185 17.38 -6.39 -32.43
CA PHE A 185 17.41 -5.15 -31.64
C PHE A 185 18.78 -4.93 -31.01
N LYS A 186 19.10 -3.69 -30.68
CA LYS A 186 20.30 -3.33 -29.92
C LYS A 186 19.90 -2.91 -28.50
N VAL A 187 20.46 -3.55 -27.50
CA VAL A 187 20.21 -3.19 -26.08
C VAL A 187 20.86 -1.85 -25.81
N ALA A 188 20.06 -0.80 -25.61
CA ALA A 188 20.52 0.55 -25.27
C ALA A 188 20.74 0.71 -23.76
N GLY A 189 19.88 0.10 -22.96
CA GLY A 189 19.97 0.15 -21.50
C GLY A 189 19.32 -1.03 -20.81
N ILE A 190 19.64 -1.15 -19.53
CA ILE A 190 19.14 -2.20 -18.64
C ILE A 190 18.53 -1.51 -17.42
N TYR A 191 17.25 -1.82 -17.11
CA TYR A 191 16.53 -1.30 -15.95
C TYR A 191 16.23 -2.42 -14.95
N ASN A 192 15.90 -2.05 -13.71
CA ASN A 192 15.47 -2.99 -12.66
C ASN A 192 14.40 -2.36 -11.79
N THR A 193 13.15 -2.81 -11.91
CA THR A 193 12.04 -2.28 -11.13
C THR A 193 11.70 -3.12 -9.90
N GLY A 194 12.17 -4.38 -9.90
CA GLY A 194 11.84 -5.37 -8.87
C GLY A 194 10.43 -5.97 -9.02
N LEU A 195 9.69 -5.68 -10.12
CA LEU A 195 8.48 -6.39 -10.50
C LEU A 195 8.84 -7.52 -11.46
N GLU A 196 9.29 -8.66 -10.93
CA GLU A 196 9.86 -9.74 -11.74
C GLU A 196 8.93 -10.27 -12.84
N GLU A 197 7.62 -10.32 -12.58
CA GLU A 197 6.64 -10.77 -13.59
C GLU A 197 6.66 -9.88 -14.83
N TYR A 198 6.75 -8.57 -14.65
CA TYR A 198 6.84 -7.59 -15.76
C TYR A 198 8.27 -7.51 -16.29
N ASP A 199 9.27 -7.53 -15.42
CA ASP A 199 10.67 -7.49 -15.77
C ASP A 199 11.09 -8.70 -16.65
N LYS A 200 10.42 -9.85 -16.55
CA LYS A 200 10.69 -11.04 -17.38
C LYS A 200 10.16 -10.94 -18.81
N ILE A 201 9.15 -10.07 -19.04
CA ILE A 201 8.42 -10.09 -20.31
C ILE A 201 8.56 -8.79 -21.09
N PHE A 202 8.54 -7.61 -20.46
CA PHE A 202 8.47 -6.35 -21.18
C PHE A 202 9.83 -5.84 -21.66
N VAL A 203 9.84 -5.47 -22.96
CA VAL A 203 10.96 -4.81 -23.63
C VAL A 203 10.42 -3.56 -24.31
N TYR A 204 10.99 -2.40 -24.01
CA TYR A 204 10.54 -1.11 -24.53
C TYR A 204 11.30 -0.72 -25.79
N CYS A 205 10.58 -0.23 -26.79
CA CYS A 205 11.13 0.22 -28.06
C CYS A 205 10.34 1.41 -28.63
N ASN A 206 10.75 1.91 -29.80
CA ASN A 206 9.96 2.90 -30.52
C ASN A 206 8.69 2.23 -31.14
N LEU A 207 7.55 2.92 -31.06
CA LEU A 207 6.25 2.44 -31.56
C LEU A 207 6.29 2.13 -33.06
N SER A 208 6.97 2.95 -33.88
CA SER A 208 7.09 2.76 -35.34
C SER A 208 7.72 1.42 -35.73
N VAL A 209 8.57 0.85 -34.85
CA VAL A 209 9.16 -0.46 -35.07
C VAL A 209 8.08 -1.55 -35.07
N ILE A 210 7.14 -1.47 -34.14
CA ILE A 210 6.03 -2.42 -34.03
C ILE A 210 5.08 -2.26 -35.20
N SER A 211 4.76 -1.02 -35.61
CA SER A 211 3.98 -0.76 -36.83
C SER A 211 4.60 -1.39 -38.08
N THR A 212 5.94 -1.29 -38.23
CA THR A 212 6.68 -1.92 -39.34
C THR A 212 6.66 -3.45 -39.27
N ILE A 213 6.77 -4.04 -38.07
CA ILE A 213 6.71 -5.50 -37.89
C ILE A 213 5.34 -6.03 -38.27
N ASN A 214 4.28 -5.34 -37.86
CA ASN A 214 2.89 -5.74 -38.12
C ASN A 214 2.38 -5.36 -39.51
N ASN A 215 3.15 -4.61 -40.32
CA ASN A 215 2.70 -4.00 -41.61
C ASN A 215 1.46 -3.11 -41.40
N TRP A 216 1.38 -2.40 -40.29
CA TRP A 216 0.26 -1.50 -40.00
C TRP A 216 0.25 -0.28 -40.91
N GLN A 217 -0.93 0.23 -41.18
CA GLN A 217 -1.08 1.50 -41.87
C GLN A 217 -0.67 2.67 -40.96
N SER A 218 -0.42 3.82 -41.59
CA SER A 218 -0.09 5.02 -40.81
C SER A 218 -1.23 5.38 -39.86
N GLY A 219 -0.92 5.55 -38.57
CA GLY A 219 -1.89 5.86 -37.52
C GLY A 219 -2.52 4.65 -36.82
N GLU A 220 -2.17 3.42 -37.20
CA GLU A 220 -2.60 2.23 -36.44
C GLU A 220 -1.72 1.99 -35.23
N ILE A 221 -2.38 1.73 -34.10
CA ILE A 221 -1.78 1.50 -32.79
C ILE A 221 -2.52 0.36 -32.05
N SER A 222 -1.99 -0.16 -30.95
CA SER A 222 -2.72 -1.11 -30.09
C SER A 222 -3.76 -0.43 -29.19
N GLY A 223 -3.55 0.83 -28.85
CA GLY A 223 -4.45 1.59 -27.99
C GLY A 223 -3.82 2.81 -27.34
N PHE A 224 -4.49 3.32 -26.34
CA PHE A 224 -4.05 4.50 -25.57
C PHE A 224 -3.85 4.16 -24.10
N GLU A 225 -2.84 4.74 -23.51
CA GLU A 225 -2.57 4.75 -22.08
C GLU A 225 -2.92 6.10 -21.48
N VAL A 226 -3.79 6.09 -20.47
CA VAL A 226 -4.25 7.29 -19.78
C VAL A 226 -3.65 7.34 -18.39
N ARG A 227 -2.95 8.42 -18.08
CA ARG A 227 -2.42 8.71 -16.73
C ARG A 227 -3.30 9.76 -16.06
N LEU A 228 -3.59 9.54 -14.79
CA LEU A 228 -4.40 10.43 -13.97
C LEU A 228 -3.54 11.26 -13.04
N HIS A 229 -4.03 12.44 -12.64
CA HIS A 229 -3.45 13.23 -11.56
C HIS A 229 -3.62 12.53 -10.21
N ASP A 230 -4.80 11.95 -9.97
CA ASP A 230 -5.13 11.23 -8.75
C ASP A 230 -5.54 9.77 -9.06
N PRO A 231 -4.69 8.78 -8.75
CA PRO A 231 -4.99 7.37 -8.97
C PRO A 231 -6.20 6.84 -8.17
N SER A 232 -6.63 7.53 -7.12
CA SER A 232 -7.78 7.09 -6.31
C SER A 232 -9.10 7.20 -7.06
N LYS A 233 -9.17 8.05 -8.08
CA LYS A 233 -10.34 8.27 -8.93
C LYS A 233 -10.39 7.35 -10.15
N MET A 234 -9.49 6.37 -10.25
CA MET A 234 -9.29 5.54 -11.44
C MET A 234 -10.60 4.88 -11.91
N ASP A 235 -11.36 4.27 -11.01
CA ASP A 235 -12.60 3.57 -11.36
C ASP A 235 -13.65 4.55 -11.91
N GLN A 236 -13.83 5.68 -11.23
CA GLN A 236 -14.79 6.72 -11.63
C GLN A 236 -14.43 7.36 -12.98
N VAL A 237 -13.14 7.60 -13.21
CA VAL A 237 -12.66 8.15 -14.49
C VAL A 237 -12.78 7.11 -15.60
N ALA A 238 -12.52 5.84 -15.32
CA ALA A 238 -12.67 4.77 -16.29
C ALA A 238 -14.11 4.62 -16.78
N GLU A 239 -15.11 4.72 -15.90
CA GLU A 239 -16.53 4.74 -16.27
C GLU A 239 -16.83 5.92 -17.20
N ARG A 240 -16.41 7.15 -16.87
CA ARG A 240 -16.59 8.31 -17.75
C ARG A 240 -15.92 8.14 -19.12
N ILE A 241 -14.71 7.57 -19.13
CA ILE A 241 -14.02 7.31 -20.39
C ILE A 241 -14.76 6.24 -21.20
N GLN A 242 -15.32 5.19 -20.57
CA GLN A 242 -16.12 4.19 -21.25
C GLN A 242 -17.35 4.81 -21.90
N ASP A 243 -18.06 5.67 -21.20
CA ASP A 243 -19.20 6.41 -21.74
C ASP A 243 -18.81 7.27 -22.95
N LEU A 244 -17.69 7.99 -22.89
CA LEU A 244 -17.17 8.79 -24.02
C LEU A 244 -16.80 7.93 -25.22
N VAL A 245 -16.17 6.79 -24.98
CA VAL A 245 -15.76 5.83 -26.01
C VAL A 245 -16.98 5.20 -26.68
N ASP A 246 -17.99 4.81 -25.89
CA ASP A 246 -19.22 4.19 -26.40
C ASP A 246 -20.03 5.17 -27.27
N HIS A 247 -20.15 6.43 -26.83
CA HIS A 247 -20.82 7.46 -27.62
C HIS A 247 -20.10 7.75 -28.94
N SER A 248 -18.76 7.71 -28.94
CA SER A 248 -17.97 7.90 -30.17
C SER A 248 -17.88 6.66 -31.04
N GLY A 249 -17.93 5.45 -30.42
CA GLY A 249 -17.84 4.14 -31.09
C GLY A 249 -19.06 3.83 -31.97
N ILE A 250 -20.23 4.35 -31.64
CA ILE A 250 -21.46 4.26 -32.45
C ILE A 250 -21.23 4.82 -33.87
N GLN A 251 -20.32 5.79 -34.01
CA GLN A 251 -19.99 6.43 -35.30
C GLN A 251 -18.88 5.70 -36.08
N SER A 252 -18.05 4.86 -35.43
CA SER A 252 -16.80 4.33 -36.04
C SER A 252 -16.75 2.81 -36.23
N ASN A 253 -17.78 2.06 -35.87
CA ASN A 253 -17.85 0.58 -35.99
C ASN A 253 -16.71 -0.20 -35.28
N ASN A 254 -15.91 0.43 -34.45
CA ASN A 254 -14.84 -0.18 -33.67
C ASN A 254 -15.23 -0.20 -32.19
N MET A 255 -15.51 -1.39 -31.65
CA MET A 255 -15.74 -1.56 -30.22
C MET A 255 -14.41 -1.44 -29.47
N LEU A 256 -14.29 -0.38 -28.66
CA LEU A 256 -13.15 -0.18 -27.77
C LEU A 256 -13.55 -0.59 -26.35
N GLN A 257 -12.59 -1.06 -25.59
CA GLN A 257 -12.74 -1.38 -24.17
C GLN A 257 -11.82 -0.50 -23.33
N VAL A 258 -12.32 -0.08 -22.19
CA VAL A 258 -11.55 0.64 -21.19
C VAL A 258 -11.23 -0.32 -20.05
N LYS A 259 -9.95 -0.53 -19.81
CA LYS A 259 -9.45 -1.38 -18.71
C LYS A 259 -8.70 -0.53 -17.70
N THR A 260 -9.03 -0.70 -16.44
CA THR A 260 -8.28 -0.12 -15.33
C THR A 260 -7.01 -0.93 -15.07
N LEU A 261 -6.08 -0.36 -14.32
CA LEU A 261 -4.90 -1.10 -13.86
C LEU A 261 -5.27 -2.34 -13.03
N LYS A 262 -6.44 -2.33 -12.36
CA LYS A 262 -6.96 -3.50 -11.64
C LYS A 262 -7.30 -4.65 -12.59
N ASP A 263 -7.87 -4.33 -13.75
CA ASP A 263 -8.26 -5.32 -14.76
C ASP A 263 -7.03 -5.87 -15.50
N ILE A 264 -5.98 -5.05 -15.65
CA ILE A 264 -4.75 -5.42 -16.34
C ILE A 264 -3.84 -6.28 -15.45
N ALA A 265 -3.82 -5.99 -14.14
CA ALA A 265 -2.93 -6.62 -13.18
C ALA A 265 -3.69 -7.12 -11.92
N PRO A 266 -4.73 -7.97 -12.08
CA PRO A 266 -5.61 -8.37 -10.97
C PRO A 266 -4.84 -9.03 -9.82
N GLY A 267 -3.85 -9.89 -10.11
CA GLY A 267 -3.09 -10.60 -9.10
C GLY A 267 -2.41 -9.69 -8.06
N PHE A 268 -1.93 -8.52 -8.48
CA PHE A 268 -1.34 -7.55 -7.54
C PHE A 268 -2.41 -6.92 -6.63
N PHE A 269 -3.57 -6.60 -7.17
CA PHE A 269 -4.65 -6.03 -6.38
C PHE A 269 -5.29 -7.05 -5.44
N ASP A 270 -5.38 -8.31 -5.85
CA ASP A 270 -5.79 -9.42 -4.98
C ASP A 270 -4.81 -9.62 -3.82
N PHE A 271 -3.51 -9.60 -4.10
CA PHE A 271 -2.47 -9.64 -3.06
C PHE A 271 -2.62 -8.48 -2.07
N LEU A 272 -2.84 -7.25 -2.56
CA LEU A 272 -3.02 -6.09 -1.71
C LEU A 272 -4.30 -6.20 -0.87
N SER A 273 -5.39 -6.73 -1.41
CA SER A 273 -6.66 -6.91 -0.69
C SER A 273 -6.56 -7.97 0.43
N LEU A 274 -5.85 -9.07 0.17
CA LEU A 274 -5.55 -10.09 1.18
C LEU A 274 -4.71 -9.50 2.32
N THR A 275 -3.73 -8.67 1.99
CA THR A 275 -2.89 -8.00 2.99
C THR A 275 -3.70 -7.03 3.84
N ASP A 276 -4.70 -6.34 3.29
CA ASP A 276 -5.63 -5.50 4.06
C ASP A 276 -6.41 -6.31 5.09
N THR A 277 -6.94 -7.45 4.68
CA THR A 277 -7.69 -8.34 5.58
C THR A 277 -6.82 -8.79 6.75
N ASN A 278 -5.57 -9.17 6.49
CA ASN A 278 -4.62 -9.57 7.52
C ASN A 278 -4.35 -8.43 8.53
N VAL A 279 -4.19 -7.19 8.04
CA VAL A 279 -3.99 -6.02 8.92
C VAL A 279 -5.22 -5.76 9.79
N TRP A 280 -6.43 -5.85 9.25
CA TRP A 280 -7.65 -5.71 10.05
C TRP A 280 -7.75 -6.76 11.15
N VAL A 281 -7.38 -8.00 10.88
CA VAL A 281 -7.32 -9.06 11.90
C VAL A 281 -6.30 -8.71 12.99
N ILE A 282 -5.08 -8.30 12.60
CA ILE A 282 -4.04 -7.90 13.55
C ILE A 282 -4.51 -6.73 14.42
N LEU A 283 -5.07 -5.67 13.82
CA LEU A 283 -5.58 -4.52 14.55
C LEU A 283 -6.65 -4.90 15.56
N THR A 284 -7.60 -5.75 15.16
CA THR A 284 -8.67 -6.24 16.03
C THR A 284 -8.09 -7.02 17.20
N LEU A 285 -7.19 -7.97 16.95
CA LEU A 285 -6.53 -8.75 17.99
C LEU A 285 -5.73 -7.87 18.97
N MET A 286 -4.96 -6.91 18.45
CA MET A 286 -4.17 -6.01 19.29
C MET A 286 -5.05 -5.10 20.16
N LEU A 287 -6.18 -4.63 19.64
CA LEU A 287 -7.15 -3.87 20.39
C LEU A 287 -7.80 -4.71 21.50
N LEU A 288 -8.15 -5.96 21.21
CA LEU A 288 -8.69 -6.89 22.22
C LEU A 288 -7.65 -7.18 23.32
N ILE A 289 -6.40 -7.46 22.95
CA ILE A 289 -5.31 -7.71 23.90
C ILE A 289 -5.09 -6.48 24.80
N ALA A 290 -5.01 -5.27 24.22
CA ALA A 290 -4.87 -4.04 24.98
C ALA A 290 -6.04 -3.84 25.96
N GLY A 291 -7.27 -4.12 25.52
CA GLY A 291 -8.47 -4.02 26.33
C GLY A 291 -8.50 -5.04 27.48
N PHE A 292 -8.22 -6.31 27.22
CA PHE A 292 -8.16 -7.35 28.26
C PHE A 292 -7.05 -7.09 29.29
N ASN A 293 -5.86 -6.69 28.85
CA ASN A 293 -4.78 -6.31 29.75
C ASN A 293 -5.18 -5.15 30.66
N MET A 294 -5.91 -4.18 30.12
CA MET A 294 -6.38 -3.04 30.90
C MET A 294 -7.49 -3.41 31.89
N ILE A 295 -8.43 -4.30 31.49
CA ILE A 295 -9.46 -4.83 32.40
C ILE A 295 -8.80 -5.55 33.57
N SER A 296 -7.85 -6.43 33.31
CA SER A 296 -7.12 -7.19 34.33
C SER A 296 -6.32 -6.26 35.23
N GLY A 297 -5.60 -5.29 34.68
CA GLY A 297 -4.84 -4.30 35.43
C GLY A 297 -5.73 -3.46 36.35
N LEU A 298 -6.91 -3.02 35.87
CA LEU A 298 -7.85 -2.26 36.67
C LEU A 298 -8.44 -3.10 37.80
N LEU A 299 -8.83 -4.36 37.53
CA LEU A 299 -9.36 -5.26 38.57
C LEU A 299 -8.36 -5.44 39.71
N ILE A 300 -7.09 -5.65 39.38
CA ILE A 300 -6.04 -5.78 40.40
C ILE A 300 -5.85 -4.49 41.21
N ILE A 301 -5.85 -3.33 40.51
CA ILE A 301 -5.76 -2.02 41.19
C ILE A 301 -6.96 -1.81 42.12
N ILE A 302 -8.16 -2.20 41.72
CA ILE A 302 -9.37 -2.12 42.55
C ILE A 302 -9.21 -2.99 43.80
N LEU A 303 -8.75 -4.23 43.64
CA LEU A 303 -8.54 -5.17 44.74
C LEU A 303 -7.46 -4.67 45.72
N ASP A 304 -6.34 -4.16 45.23
CA ASP A 304 -5.25 -3.60 46.04
C ASP A 304 -5.68 -2.35 46.85
N ARG A 305 -6.68 -1.62 46.34
CA ARG A 305 -7.18 -0.38 46.94
C ARG A 305 -8.54 -0.53 47.65
N THR A 306 -8.93 -1.76 47.98
CA THR A 306 -10.25 -2.05 48.55
C THR A 306 -10.47 -1.29 49.85
N ASN A 307 -9.49 -1.21 50.75
CA ASN A 307 -9.58 -0.48 52.02
C ASN A 307 -9.79 1.03 51.80
N MET A 308 -9.07 1.63 50.82
CA MET A 308 -9.27 3.04 50.42
C MET A 308 -10.67 3.28 49.87
N ILE A 309 -11.18 2.36 49.03
CA ILE A 309 -12.53 2.42 48.47
C ILE A 309 -13.56 2.38 49.61
N GLY A 310 -13.41 1.45 50.55
CA GLY A 310 -14.28 1.34 51.74
C GLY A 310 -14.33 2.62 52.58
N THR A 311 -13.15 3.18 52.85
CA THR A 311 -13.04 4.44 53.63
C THR A 311 -13.71 5.62 52.91
N LEU A 312 -13.46 5.79 51.61
CA LEU A 312 -14.09 6.86 50.81
C LEU A 312 -15.62 6.71 50.71
N LYS A 313 -16.12 5.48 50.62
CA LYS A 313 -17.58 5.20 50.63
C LYS A 313 -18.17 5.48 52.01
N ALA A 314 -17.48 5.12 53.08
CA ALA A 314 -17.93 5.46 54.46
C ALA A 314 -17.99 6.97 54.72
N LEU A 315 -17.14 7.75 54.07
CA LEU A 315 -17.14 9.22 54.07
C LEU A 315 -18.20 9.82 53.09
N GLY A 316 -19.04 9.00 52.47
CA GLY A 316 -20.17 9.46 51.64
C GLY A 316 -19.90 9.57 50.15
N THR A 317 -18.77 9.04 49.63
CA THR A 317 -18.50 9.06 48.19
C THR A 317 -19.46 8.09 47.47
N ASN A 318 -20.17 8.57 46.46
CA ASN A 318 -21.10 7.76 45.67
C ASN A 318 -20.37 6.87 44.66
N ASN A 319 -21.05 5.82 44.17
CA ASN A 319 -20.49 4.86 43.23
C ASN A 319 -20.07 5.51 41.87
N GLN A 320 -20.74 6.57 41.45
CA GLN A 320 -20.41 7.27 40.18
C GLN A 320 -19.09 8.04 40.32
N SER A 321 -18.87 8.76 41.43
CA SER A 321 -17.60 9.45 41.70
C SER A 321 -16.44 8.46 41.82
N MET A 322 -16.69 7.32 42.48
CA MET A 322 -15.70 6.25 42.58
C MET A 322 -15.33 5.70 41.20
N SER A 323 -16.32 5.40 40.35
CA SER A 323 -16.09 4.96 38.95
C SER A 323 -15.29 5.99 38.18
N ARG A 324 -15.60 7.29 38.30
CA ARG A 324 -14.85 8.37 37.61
C ARG A 324 -13.38 8.44 38.07
N ILE A 325 -13.09 8.22 39.34
CA ILE A 325 -11.72 8.19 39.87
C ILE A 325 -10.90 7.12 39.14
N PHE A 326 -11.44 5.90 39.05
CA PHE A 326 -10.74 4.81 38.37
C PHE A 326 -10.68 5.00 36.84
N LEU A 327 -11.69 5.60 36.19
CA LEU A 327 -11.65 5.96 34.80
C LEU A 327 -10.57 7.02 34.50
N TYR A 328 -10.40 8.03 35.33
CA TYR A 328 -9.30 8.99 35.19
C TYR A 328 -7.92 8.35 35.38
N GLN A 329 -7.79 7.43 36.35
CA GLN A 329 -6.54 6.68 36.55
C GLN A 329 -6.24 5.80 35.31
N ALA A 330 -7.25 5.10 34.80
CA ALA A 330 -7.15 4.30 33.57
C ALA A 330 -6.75 5.16 32.37
N GLY A 331 -7.41 6.30 32.16
CA GLY A 331 -7.08 7.25 31.10
C GLY A 331 -5.62 7.72 31.16
N TYR A 332 -5.07 7.91 32.36
CA TYR A 332 -3.66 8.24 32.53
C TYR A 332 -2.72 7.10 32.11
N ILE A 333 -3.04 5.86 32.49
CA ILE A 333 -2.26 4.67 32.14
C ILE A 333 -2.30 4.43 30.65
N ILE A 334 -3.50 4.50 30.06
CA ILE A 334 -3.72 4.36 28.62
C ILE A 334 -2.96 5.45 27.86
N GLY A 335 -3.08 6.72 28.29
CA GLY A 335 -2.38 7.84 27.67
C GLY A 335 -0.87 7.68 27.65
N LYS A 336 -0.28 7.23 28.77
CA LYS A 336 1.16 6.90 28.84
C LYS A 336 1.53 5.76 27.91
N GLY A 337 0.74 4.68 27.88
CA GLY A 337 0.96 3.54 26.99
C GLY A 337 0.91 3.95 25.52
N ILE A 338 -0.08 4.75 25.13
CA ILE A 338 -0.21 5.28 23.77
C ILE A 338 1.00 6.16 23.41
N ILE A 339 1.41 7.09 24.26
CA ILE A 339 2.57 7.97 24.00
C ILE A 339 3.84 7.14 23.80
N LEU A 340 4.12 6.19 24.70
CA LEU A 340 5.28 5.31 24.59
C LEU A 340 5.20 4.43 23.34
N GLY A 341 4.03 3.89 23.02
CA GLY A 341 3.80 3.07 21.82
C GLY A 341 3.99 3.87 20.53
N ASN A 342 3.51 5.12 20.49
CA ASN A 342 3.77 6.01 19.35
C ASN A 342 5.28 6.30 19.21
N LEU A 343 5.96 6.62 20.31
CA LEU A 343 7.39 6.94 20.28
C LEU A 343 8.21 5.75 19.76
N ILE A 344 7.95 4.55 20.28
CA ILE A 344 8.67 3.33 19.87
C ILE A 344 8.27 2.94 18.43
N GLY A 345 6.97 2.93 18.13
CA GLY A 345 6.46 2.53 16.81
C GLY A 345 6.95 3.45 15.69
N LEU A 346 6.91 4.77 15.91
CA LEU A 346 7.42 5.73 14.94
C LEU A 346 8.95 5.67 14.81
N ALA A 347 9.69 5.49 15.91
CA ALA A 347 11.13 5.33 15.87
C ALA A 347 11.53 4.10 15.04
N LEU A 348 10.89 2.94 15.28
CA LEU A 348 11.14 1.72 14.51
C LEU A 348 10.75 1.88 13.03
N ALA A 349 9.63 2.54 12.74
CA ALA A 349 9.20 2.82 11.39
C ALA A 349 10.22 3.71 10.64
N ILE A 350 10.71 4.78 11.26
CA ILE A 350 11.72 5.69 10.67
C ILE A 350 13.05 4.96 10.47
N ILE A 351 13.47 4.15 11.44
CA ILE A 351 14.69 3.35 11.31
C ILE A 351 14.58 2.38 10.14
N GLN A 352 13.47 1.69 9.98
CA GLN A 352 13.25 0.77 8.87
C GLN A 352 13.23 1.52 7.52
N ASP A 353 12.55 2.66 7.44
CA ASP A 353 12.45 3.47 6.22
C ASP A 353 13.82 4.00 5.76
N HIS A 354 14.67 4.40 6.72
CA HIS A 354 15.99 4.97 6.41
C HIS A 354 17.06 3.90 6.13
N PHE A 355 17.09 2.85 6.93
CA PHE A 355 18.18 1.83 6.87
C PHE A 355 17.80 0.57 6.10
N HIS A 356 16.53 0.36 5.75
CA HIS A 356 16.04 -0.81 5.00
C HIS A 356 16.54 -2.13 5.62
N LEU A 357 16.47 -2.24 6.97
CA LEU A 357 17.07 -3.34 7.73
C LEU A 357 16.46 -4.71 7.41
N ILE A 358 15.19 -4.74 7.04
CA ILE A 358 14.47 -5.97 6.73
C ILE A 358 14.40 -6.12 5.21
N PRO A 359 15.31 -6.89 4.59
CA PRO A 359 15.24 -7.19 3.16
C PRO A 359 14.09 -8.17 2.89
N LEU A 360 13.50 -8.07 1.72
CA LEU A 360 12.48 -8.98 1.21
C LEU A 360 12.91 -9.55 -0.13
N ASP A 361 12.43 -10.75 -0.42
CA ASP A 361 12.61 -11.36 -1.72
C ASP A 361 11.68 -10.71 -2.75
N PRO A 362 12.22 -10.02 -3.78
CA PRO A 362 11.41 -9.35 -4.79
C PRO A 362 10.50 -10.30 -5.59
N GLN A 363 10.85 -11.60 -5.67
CA GLN A 363 10.02 -12.58 -6.39
C GLN A 363 8.70 -12.84 -5.68
N SER A 364 8.73 -12.84 -4.34
CA SER A 364 7.56 -13.16 -3.52
C SER A 364 6.78 -11.92 -3.08
N TYR A 365 7.47 -10.80 -2.87
CA TYR A 365 6.88 -9.59 -2.27
C TYR A 365 6.86 -8.36 -3.18
N PHE A 366 7.40 -8.44 -4.39
CA PHE A 366 7.44 -7.36 -5.39
C PHE A 366 8.22 -6.11 -4.96
N VAL A 367 8.89 -6.16 -3.81
CA VAL A 367 9.71 -5.08 -3.23
C VAL A 367 10.99 -5.64 -2.64
N ASN A 368 12.06 -4.84 -2.61
CA ASN A 368 13.39 -5.28 -2.14
C ASN A 368 13.54 -5.25 -0.60
N SER A 369 12.74 -4.44 0.07
CA SER A 369 12.72 -4.29 1.54
C SER A 369 11.33 -3.94 2.01
N VAL A 370 11.05 -4.10 3.31
CA VAL A 370 9.76 -3.72 3.90
C VAL A 370 9.56 -2.21 3.72
N PRO A 371 8.61 -1.79 2.87
CA PRO A 371 8.35 -0.37 2.64
C PRO A 371 7.54 0.20 3.79
N ILE A 372 7.84 1.42 4.19
CA ILE A 372 7.13 2.14 5.25
C ILE A 372 6.50 3.40 4.67
N HIS A 373 5.23 3.60 4.97
CA HIS A 373 4.57 4.87 4.67
C HIS A 373 3.69 5.31 5.83
N ILE A 374 4.11 6.39 6.51
CA ILE A 374 3.40 6.92 7.67
C ILE A 374 2.38 7.94 7.17
N ASN A 375 1.09 7.65 7.38
CA ASN A 375 0.00 8.58 7.14
C ASN A 375 -0.51 9.11 8.48
N ILE A 376 -0.46 10.43 8.65
CA ILE A 376 -0.87 11.12 9.88
C ILE A 376 -2.36 10.85 10.21
N VAL A 377 -3.22 10.74 9.20
CA VAL A 377 -4.65 10.46 9.41
C VAL A 377 -4.84 9.07 10.01
N HIS A 378 -4.15 8.05 9.48
CA HIS A 378 -4.20 6.69 10.03
C HIS A 378 -3.65 6.66 11.46
N LEU A 379 -2.54 7.37 11.71
CA LEU A 379 -1.97 7.47 13.06
C LEU A 379 -2.95 8.08 14.06
N LEU A 380 -3.63 9.17 13.69
CA LEU A 380 -4.65 9.79 14.53
C LEU A 380 -5.84 8.87 14.77
N MET A 381 -6.33 8.19 13.73
CA MET A 381 -7.43 7.21 13.85
C MET A 381 -7.06 6.06 14.79
N LEU A 382 -5.84 5.53 14.71
CA LEU A 382 -5.35 4.49 15.63
C LEU A 382 -5.32 4.98 17.06
N ASN A 383 -4.79 6.19 17.30
CA ASN A 383 -4.72 6.77 18.64
C ASN A 383 -6.11 6.99 19.24
N ILE A 384 -7.02 7.61 18.50
CA ILE A 384 -8.39 7.88 18.95
C ILE A 384 -9.16 6.57 19.13
N GLY A 385 -9.05 5.64 18.18
CA GLY A 385 -9.72 4.34 18.24
C GLY A 385 -9.27 3.51 19.44
N THR A 386 -7.95 3.44 19.69
CA THR A 386 -7.39 2.72 20.83
C THR A 386 -7.84 3.35 22.15
N LEU A 387 -7.78 4.68 22.26
CA LEU A 387 -8.23 5.39 23.46
C LEU A 387 -9.72 5.17 23.72
N ALA A 388 -10.55 5.34 22.70
CA ALA A 388 -12.01 5.19 22.81
C ALA A 388 -12.40 3.77 23.21
N LEU A 389 -11.87 2.76 22.50
CA LEU A 389 -12.22 1.37 22.74
C LEU A 389 -11.75 0.90 24.12
N THR A 390 -10.51 1.22 24.51
CA THR A 390 -10.00 0.86 25.83
C THR A 390 -10.78 1.54 26.96
N LEU A 391 -11.21 2.79 26.80
CA LEU A 391 -12.09 3.46 27.77
C LEU A 391 -13.48 2.79 27.85
N VAL A 392 -14.06 2.40 26.72
CA VAL A 392 -15.33 1.66 26.71
C VAL A 392 -15.20 0.32 27.43
N MET A 393 -14.15 -0.44 27.16
CA MET A 393 -13.89 -1.72 27.84
C MET A 393 -13.74 -1.56 29.36
N MET A 394 -13.27 -0.42 29.82
CA MET A 394 -13.13 -0.10 31.25
C MET A 394 -14.47 0.10 31.97
N LEU A 395 -15.57 0.32 31.27
CA LEU A 395 -16.90 0.43 31.89
C LEU A 395 -17.33 -0.89 32.56
N ILE A 396 -16.83 -2.03 32.07
CA ILE A 396 -17.16 -3.35 32.62
C ILE A 396 -16.64 -3.50 34.06
N PRO A 397 -15.33 -3.38 34.32
CA PRO A 397 -14.82 -3.50 35.69
C PRO A 397 -15.24 -2.35 36.61
N SER A 398 -15.50 -1.15 36.07
CA SER A 398 -15.96 -0.04 36.90
C SER A 398 -17.33 -0.28 37.56
N ARG A 399 -18.20 -1.13 36.97
CA ARG A 399 -19.48 -1.55 37.55
C ARG A 399 -19.29 -2.48 38.74
N LEU A 400 -18.17 -3.22 38.82
CA LEU A 400 -17.87 -4.09 39.97
C LEU A 400 -17.62 -3.27 41.27
N LEU A 401 -17.16 -2.03 41.14
CA LEU A 401 -16.98 -1.10 42.27
C LEU A 401 -18.27 -0.87 43.06
N SER A 402 -19.44 -0.97 42.43
CA SER A 402 -20.74 -0.80 43.10
C SER A 402 -21.03 -1.90 44.10
N ARG A 403 -20.46 -3.11 43.91
CA ARG A 403 -20.69 -4.30 44.76
C ARG A 403 -19.80 -4.34 45.98
N ILE A 404 -18.77 -3.49 46.11
CA ILE A 404 -17.90 -3.43 47.29
C ILE A 404 -18.63 -2.72 48.42
N SER A 405 -18.94 -3.47 49.51
CA SER A 405 -19.62 -2.96 50.71
C SER A 405 -18.61 -2.36 51.68
N PRO A 406 -18.86 -1.17 52.24
CA PRO A 406 -17.98 -0.57 53.28
C PRO A 406 -17.82 -1.44 54.53
N SER A 407 -18.86 -2.20 54.90
CA SER A 407 -18.86 -3.06 56.09
C SER A 407 -17.96 -4.30 55.99
N GLU A 408 -17.66 -4.75 54.75
CA GLU A 408 -16.77 -5.91 54.52
C GLU A 408 -15.31 -5.51 54.37
N THR A 409 -15.05 -4.22 54.01
CA THR A 409 -13.72 -3.73 53.70
C THR A 409 -13.00 -3.04 54.85
N ILE A 410 -13.76 -2.58 55.88
CA ILE A 410 -13.19 -1.99 57.11
C ILE A 410 -13.18 -3.09 58.16
N LYS A 411 -12.23 -4.02 58.10
CA LYS A 411 -11.88 -4.89 59.22
C LYS A 411 -10.82 -4.17 60.05
N PHE A 412 -11.15 -3.93 61.32
CA PHE A 412 -10.14 -3.57 62.31
C PHE A 412 -9.33 -4.85 62.59
N ASP A 413 -8.05 -4.88 62.19
CA ASP A 413 -7.06 -5.76 62.74
C ASP A 413 -6.58 -5.22 64.09
#